data_a2834375f0c2155be74c08894f50bd69
#
_entry.id   a2834375f0c2155be74c08894f50bd69
#
_cell.length_a   1.000
_cell.length_b   1.000
_cell.length_c   1.000
_cell.angle_alpha   90.00
_cell.angle_beta   90.00
_cell.angle_gamma   90.00
#
_symmetry.space_group_name_H-M   'P 1'
#
loop_
_entity.id
_entity.type
_entity.pdbx_description
1 polymer ?
#
loop_
_entity_poly.entity_id
_entity_poly.type
_entity_poly.pdbx_seq_one_letter_code
_entity_poly.pdbx_strand_id
1 'polypeptide(L)'
;MAKMEYGWLKIRFGAQKYKKAIIALLCGFVLMALIYYGVRGMIPQMSVEEGSFSALLGALVGGFFSLAGSIGVAKMQQKSQREILKKNTIYKPLYDELMKNDDILRGENPFPMEVWCDTNPRTIVESPSFAAWNRIQRDNRLLDVPESIQTQMNDLEKTIERYLRLRRGVGTPVQKICYETLKAQGKETVLFTNIGDMVSDAVLNTDINGVLEYITEYNNKTEDDKKIAQEIYNACLETEDIRKIKELQKKWRDMQNGILDELAMRIKYISMKYEG
;
A
#
# COMPACT_ATOMS: atom_id res chain seq x y z
N MET A 1 -11.48 17.80 -13.30
CA MET A 1 -11.49 19.16 -12.74
C MET A 1 -10.72 19.32 -11.43
N ALA A 2 -10.75 18.40 -10.48
CA ALA A 2 -10.05 18.52 -9.18
C ALA A 2 -8.50 18.66 -9.26
N LYS A 3 -7.83 18.09 -10.25
CA LYS A 3 -6.34 18.21 -10.39
C LYS A 3 -5.87 19.62 -10.77
N MET A 4 -6.70 20.41 -11.46
CA MET A 4 -6.34 21.79 -11.84
C MET A 4 -6.48 22.77 -10.66
N GLU A 5 -7.48 22.61 -9.79
CA GLU A 5 -7.65 23.48 -8.61
C GLU A 5 -6.53 23.31 -7.58
N TYR A 6 -6.03 22.06 -7.41
CA TYR A 6 -4.90 21.81 -6.50
C TYR A 6 -3.59 22.47 -6.96
N GLY A 7 -3.38 22.58 -8.26
CA GLY A 7 -2.23 23.28 -8.86
C GLY A 7 -2.25 24.76 -8.55
N TRP A 8 -3.39 25.41 -8.71
CA TRP A 8 -3.58 26.84 -8.45
C TRP A 8 -3.46 27.23 -6.97
N LEU A 9 -4.00 26.40 -6.07
CA LEU A 9 -3.85 26.59 -4.62
C LEU A 9 -2.37 26.52 -4.21
N LYS A 10 -1.61 25.60 -4.74
CA LYS A 10 -0.17 25.43 -4.41
C LYS A 10 0.67 26.62 -4.89
N ILE A 11 0.35 27.17 -6.06
CA ILE A 11 1.00 28.39 -6.61
C ILE A 11 0.64 29.61 -5.76
N ARG A 12 -0.62 29.73 -5.35
CA ARG A 12 -1.12 30.87 -4.56
C ARG A 12 -0.55 30.89 -3.13
N PHE A 13 -0.43 29.74 -2.47
CA PHE A 13 0.25 29.60 -1.17
C PHE A 13 1.76 29.81 -1.26
N GLY A 14 2.39 29.34 -2.34
CA GLY A 14 3.81 29.61 -2.62
C GLY A 14 4.08 31.11 -2.80
N ALA A 15 3.33 31.78 -3.64
CA ALA A 15 3.46 33.22 -3.90
C ALA A 15 3.24 34.07 -2.64
N GLN A 16 2.28 33.71 -1.77
CA GLN A 16 2.01 34.41 -0.53
C GLN A 16 3.16 34.27 0.49
N LYS A 17 3.84 33.13 0.49
CA LYS A 17 5.00 32.86 1.35
C LYS A 17 6.23 33.66 0.89
N TYR A 18 6.45 33.74 -0.43
CA TYR A 18 7.53 34.58 -1.00
C TYR A 18 7.25 36.07 -0.81
N LYS A 19 5.98 36.51 -0.91
CA LYS A 19 5.60 37.90 -0.63
C LYS A 19 5.97 38.34 0.79
N LYS A 20 5.72 37.51 1.80
CA LYS A 20 6.12 37.80 3.19
C LYS A 20 7.63 37.85 3.36
N ALA A 21 8.38 36.96 2.71
CA ALA A 21 9.85 36.96 2.75
C ALA A 21 10.45 38.20 2.08
N ILE A 22 9.89 38.60 0.91
CA ILE A 22 10.32 39.82 0.19
C ILE A 22 9.99 41.09 1.01
N ILE A 23 8.82 41.16 1.63
CA ILE A 23 8.45 42.28 2.50
C ILE A 23 9.39 42.36 3.72
N ALA A 24 9.70 41.22 4.35
CA ALA A 24 10.65 41.20 5.48
C ALA A 24 12.06 41.65 5.06
N LEU A 25 12.51 41.29 3.86
CA LEU A 25 13.76 41.72 3.26
C LEU A 25 13.78 43.24 3.01
N LEU A 26 12.71 43.78 2.41
CA LEU A 26 12.56 45.22 2.15
C LEU A 26 12.51 46.02 3.47
N CYS A 27 11.73 45.53 4.48
CA CYS A 27 11.69 46.14 5.80
C CYS A 27 13.08 46.15 6.47
N GLY A 28 13.83 45.05 6.34
CA GLY A 28 15.22 44.98 6.82
C GLY A 28 16.13 46.00 6.16
N PHE A 29 16.03 46.15 4.85
CA PHE A 29 16.80 47.17 4.09
C PHE A 29 16.44 48.61 4.51
N VAL A 30 15.17 48.91 4.68
CA VAL A 30 14.68 50.22 5.15
C VAL A 30 15.17 50.51 6.59
N LEU A 31 15.06 49.51 7.47
CA LEU A 31 15.57 49.64 8.84
C LEU A 31 17.07 49.90 8.88
N MET A 32 17.86 49.24 8.07
CA MET A 32 19.29 49.43 7.95
C MET A 32 19.66 50.84 7.40
N ALA A 33 18.89 51.30 6.39
CA ALA A 33 19.03 52.65 5.88
C ALA A 33 18.74 53.72 6.95
N LEU A 34 17.66 53.53 7.73
CA LEU A 34 17.30 54.41 8.82
C LEU A 34 18.37 54.45 9.94
N ILE A 35 18.91 53.29 10.31
CA ILE A 35 20.01 53.21 11.26
C ILE A 35 21.25 53.97 10.72
N TYR A 36 21.57 53.74 9.43
CA TYR A 36 22.69 54.44 8.79
C TYR A 36 22.56 55.98 8.83
N TYR A 37 21.39 56.49 8.38
CA TYR A 37 21.14 57.94 8.38
C TYR A 37 20.98 58.50 9.81
N GLY A 38 20.44 57.76 10.75
CA GLY A 38 20.32 58.12 12.15
C GLY A 38 21.68 58.24 12.84
N VAL A 39 22.58 57.29 12.64
CA VAL A 39 23.95 57.32 13.17
C VAL A 39 24.76 58.45 12.54
N ARG A 40 24.63 58.64 11.22
CA ARG A 40 25.31 59.72 10.50
C ARG A 40 24.85 61.13 10.93
N GLY A 41 23.55 61.25 11.32
CA GLY A 41 23.00 62.51 11.80
C GLY A 41 23.31 62.83 13.25
N MET A 42 23.54 61.83 14.10
CA MET A 42 23.80 62.00 15.55
C MET A 42 25.30 62.22 15.87
N ILE A 43 26.23 61.84 14.97
CA ILE A 43 27.68 61.93 15.23
C ILE A 43 28.36 62.65 14.08
N PRO A 44 28.22 63.98 13.97
CA PRO A 44 28.82 64.73 12.87
C PRO A 44 30.34 64.90 12.99
N GLN A 45 30.96 64.45 14.08
CA GLN A 45 32.40 64.59 14.33
C GLN A 45 33.24 63.28 14.28
N MET A 46 32.61 62.13 14.10
CA MET A 46 33.37 60.92 13.88
C MET A 46 33.68 60.84 12.39
N SER A 47 34.96 61.09 12.01
CA SER A 47 35.54 60.66 10.75
C SER A 47 35.62 59.12 10.78
N VAL A 48 34.48 58.45 10.62
CA VAL A 48 34.48 57.03 10.37
C VAL A 48 35.07 56.87 8.96
N GLU A 49 36.29 56.35 8.88
CA GLU A 49 36.89 56.00 7.60
C GLU A 49 35.85 55.23 6.77
N GLU A 50 35.54 55.71 5.58
CA GLU A 50 34.51 55.13 4.70
C GLU A 50 34.70 53.62 4.50
N GLY A 51 35.92 53.10 4.68
CA GLY A 51 36.25 51.70 4.68
C GLY A 51 35.67 50.86 5.82
N SER A 52 35.62 51.40 7.05
CA SER A 52 35.11 50.69 8.22
C SER A 52 33.60 50.51 8.19
N PHE A 53 32.90 51.49 7.63
CA PHE A 53 31.44 51.42 7.52
C PHE A 53 30.99 50.44 6.41
N SER A 54 31.66 50.46 5.25
CA SER A 54 31.38 49.50 4.17
C SER A 54 31.70 48.06 4.58
N ALA A 55 32.74 47.84 5.40
CA ALA A 55 33.05 46.54 5.97
C ALA A 55 31.96 46.04 6.95
N LEU A 56 31.43 46.91 7.83
CA LEU A 56 30.36 46.59 8.73
C LEU A 56 29.06 46.24 7.97
N LEU A 57 28.73 47.03 6.96
CA LEU A 57 27.56 46.80 6.12
C LEU A 57 27.68 45.48 5.33
N GLY A 58 28.85 45.20 4.80
CA GLY A 58 29.16 43.93 4.14
C GLY A 58 29.03 42.73 5.08
N ALA A 59 29.53 42.87 6.32
CA ALA A 59 29.39 41.81 7.34
C ALA A 59 27.93 41.56 7.75
N LEU A 60 27.10 42.61 7.91
CA LEU A 60 25.69 42.49 8.23
C LEU A 60 24.89 41.87 7.10
N VAL A 61 25.12 42.32 5.86
CA VAL A 61 24.46 41.76 4.67
C VAL A 61 24.89 40.29 4.47
N GLY A 62 26.18 40.02 4.54
CA GLY A 62 26.72 38.67 4.45
C GLY A 62 26.17 37.72 5.55
N GLY A 63 26.12 38.21 6.80
CA GLY A 63 25.51 37.47 7.94
C GLY A 63 24.03 37.16 7.72
N PHE A 64 23.26 38.14 7.21
CA PHE A 64 21.86 37.95 6.90
C PHE A 64 21.62 36.91 5.79
N PHE A 65 22.36 36.97 4.70
CA PHE A 65 22.28 35.98 3.62
C PHE A 65 22.71 34.58 4.08
N SER A 66 23.77 34.51 4.88
CA SER A 66 24.20 33.26 5.50
C SER A 66 23.13 32.65 6.41
N LEU A 67 22.49 33.45 7.27
CA LEU A 67 21.39 32.99 8.14
C LEU A 67 20.19 32.57 7.31
N ALA A 68 19.78 33.32 6.32
CA ALA A 68 18.67 33.00 5.45
C ALA A 68 18.93 31.69 4.66
N GLY A 69 20.13 31.53 4.16
CA GLY A 69 20.59 30.30 3.50
C GLY A 69 20.55 29.09 4.44
N SER A 70 21.08 29.24 5.66
CA SER A 70 21.11 28.19 6.67
C SER A 70 19.70 27.74 7.07
N ILE A 71 18.75 28.66 7.26
CA ILE A 71 17.35 28.35 7.52
C ILE A 71 16.70 27.62 6.33
N GLY A 72 17.01 28.03 5.10
CA GLY A 72 16.56 27.38 3.88
C GLY A 72 17.01 25.93 3.80
N VAL A 73 18.30 25.71 4.00
CA VAL A 73 18.92 24.37 3.99
C VAL A 73 18.35 23.50 5.12
N ALA A 74 18.25 24.02 6.35
CA ALA A 74 17.67 23.29 7.48
C ALA A 74 16.23 22.84 7.21
N LYS A 75 15.38 23.70 6.62
CA LYS A 75 14.01 23.35 6.23
C LYS A 75 13.97 22.29 5.14
N MET A 76 14.86 22.35 4.17
CA MET A 76 14.97 21.33 3.13
C MET A 76 15.40 19.98 3.71
N GLN A 77 16.38 19.97 4.59
CA GLN A 77 16.84 18.76 5.28
C GLN A 77 15.75 18.16 6.15
N GLN A 78 15.05 18.97 6.94
CA GLN A 78 13.92 18.51 7.77
C GLN A 78 12.81 17.88 6.92
N LYS A 79 12.49 18.50 5.78
CA LYS A 79 11.50 17.95 4.84
C LYS A 79 11.97 16.62 4.25
N SER A 80 13.22 16.55 3.82
CA SER A 80 13.84 15.32 3.29
C SER A 80 13.77 14.19 4.32
N GLN A 81 14.23 14.43 5.54
CA GLN A 81 14.20 13.47 6.64
C GLN A 81 12.78 12.99 6.95
N ARG A 82 11.79 13.89 6.95
CA ARG A 82 10.39 13.52 7.17
C ARG A 82 9.85 12.61 6.07
N GLU A 83 10.14 12.90 4.80
CA GLU A 83 9.67 12.06 3.69
C GLU A 83 10.37 10.69 3.69
N ILE A 84 11.68 10.63 3.99
CA ILE A 84 12.42 9.36 4.15
C ILE A 84 11.84 8.56 5.33
N LEU A 85 11.54 9.22 6.43
CA LEU A 85 10.90 8.56 7.58
C LEU A 85 9.54 7.96 7.20
N LYS A 86 8.67 8.70 6.48
CA LYS A 86 7.40 8.18 5.97
C LYS A 86 7.60 6.96 5.07
N LYS A 87 8.57 7.02 4.16
CA LYS A 87 8.90 5.88 3.31
C LYS A 87 9.21 4.63 4.14
N ASN A 88 10.08 4.77 5.15
CA ASN A 88 10.58 3.63 5.91
C ASN A 88 9.61 3.13 6.98
N THR A 89 8.74 3.99 7.54
CA THR A 89 7.86 3.64 8.66
C THR A 89 6.40 3.43 8.25
N ILE A 90 6.01 3.84 7.04
CA ILE A 90 4.64 3.74 6.54
C ILE A 90 4.61 2.97 5.22
N TYR A 91 5.21 3.55 4.14
CA TYR A 91 4.98 3.01 2.79
C TYR A 91 5.64 1.66 2.56
N LYS A 92 6.90 1.49 3.00
CA LYS A 92 7.60 0.22 2.85
C LYS A 92 6.99 -0.90 3.68
N PRO A 93 6.66 -0.75 4.98
CA PRO A 93 5.98 -1.78 5.75
C PRO A 93 4.61 -2.19 5.17
N LEU A 94 3.83 -1.24 4.64
CA LEU A 94 2.56 -1.55 3.98
C LEU A 94 2.78 -2.31 2.67
N TYR A 95 3.76 -1.89 1.87
CA TYR A 95 4.11 -2.58 0.63
C TYR A 95 4.55 -4.02 0.88
N ASP A 96 5.47 -4.22 1.83
CA ASP A 96 5.99 -5.54 2.18
C ASP A 96 4.89 -6.47 2.73
N GLU A 97 3.96 -5.92 3.55
CA GLU A 97 2.81 -6.67 4.08
C GLU A 97 1.83 -7.08 2.96
N LEU A 98 1.51 -6.17 2.04
CA LEU A 98 0.63 -6.48 0.92
C LEU A 98 1.25 -7.48 -0.06
N MET A 99 2.55 -7.39 -0.32
CA MET A 99 3.26 -8.40 -1.13
C MET A 99 3.18 -9.78 -0.49
N LYS A 100 3.44 -9.86 0.82
CA LYS A 100 3.29 -11.12 1.56
C LYS A 100 1.86 -11.66 1.52
N ASN A 101 0.87 -10.81 1.69
CA ASN A 101 -0.55 -11.19 1.59
C ASN A 101 -0.90 -11.67 0.19
N ASP A 102 -0.33 -11.08 -0.86
CA ASP A 102 -0.52 -11.51 -2.24
C ASP A 102 0.00 -12.95 -2.44
N ASP A 103 1.20 -13.23 -1.97
CA ASP A 103 1.80 -14.56 -2.04
C ASP A 103 0.93 -15.62 -1.33
N ILE A 104 0.43 -15.30 -0.12
CA ILE A 104 -0.45 -16.18 0.64
C ILE A 104 -1.79 -16.41 -0.10
N LEU A 105 -2.41 -15.37 -0.63
CA LEU A 105 -3.73 -15.42 -1.25
C LEU A 105 -3.73 -16.02 -2.67
N ARG A 106 -2.58 -15.99 -3.36
CA ARG A 106 -2.38 -16.62 -4.66
C ARG A 106 -1.91 -18.07 -4.55
N GLY A 107 -1.46 -18.50 -3.38
CA GLY A 107 -1.08 -19.88 -3.14
C GLY A 107 -2.23 -20.84 -3.41
N GLU A 108 -1.89 -22.08 -3.74
CA GLU A 108 -2.85 -23.13 -4.09
C GLU A 108 -3.86 -23.39 -2.98
N ASN A 109 -3.47 -23.14 -1.74
CA ASN A 109 -4.34 -23.26 -0.58
C ASN A 109 -4.05 -22.18 0.47
N PRO A 110 -4.73 -21.01 0.44
CA PRO A 110 -4.59 -19.98 1.47
C PRO A 110 -5.14 -20.42 2.83
N PHE A 111 -5.84 -21.53 2.88
CA PHE A 111 -6.17 -22.30 4.06
C PHE A 111 -5.66 -23.70 3.81
N PRO A 112 -4.39 -24.01 4.13
CA PRO A 112 -4.01 -25.40 4.20
C PRO A 112 -5.00 -26.01 5.18
N MET A 113 -5.78 -26.90 4.68
CA MET A 113 -6.46 -27.81 5.55
C MET A 113 -5.40 -28.43 6.42
N GLU A 114 -5.71 -28.62 7.71
CA GLU A 114 -5.00 -29.55 8.52
C GLU A 114 -5.01 -30.89 7.79
N VAL A 115 -4.09 -31.03 6.86
CA VAL A 115 -3.76 -32.36 6.33
C VAL A 115 -3.18 -33.05 7.53
N TRP A 116 -3.97 -33.88 8.13
CA TRP A 116 -3.55 -34.85 9.12
C TRP A 116 -2.57 -35.80 8.43
N CYS A 117 -1.39 -35.29 8.12
CA CYS A 117 -0.23 -36.08 7.81
C CYS A 117 0.44 -36.35 9.15
N ASP A 118 0.30 -37.56 9.62
CA ASP A 118 0.94 -38.07 10.85
C ASP A 118 2.47 -37.85 10.94
N THR A 119 3.09 -37.27 9.92
CA THR A 119 4.52 -37.20 9.78
C THR A 119 5.13 -35.80 9.90
N ASN A 120 4.37 -34.71 9.88
CA ASN A 120 4.95 -33.36 10.08
C ASN A 120 3.94 -32.30 10.56
N PRO A 121 3.80 -32.07 11.88
CA PRO A 121 2.80 -31.13 12.43
C PRO A 121 3.19 -29.65 12.30
N ARG A 122 4.12 -29.27 11.45
CA ARG A 122 4.70 -27.92 11.40
C ARG A 122 4.49 -27.13 10.12
N THR A 123 3.51 -27.44 9.31
CA THR A 123 3.13 -26.50 8.27
C THR A 123 2.33 -25.39 8.94
N ILE A 124 3.02 -24.37 9.42
CA ILE A 124 2.37 -23.15 9.93
C ILE A 124 1.75 -22.48 8.70
N VAL A 125 0.45 -22.57 8.64
CA VAL A 125 -0.35 -21.88 7.65
C VAL A 125 -0.29 -20.41 7.94
N GLU A 126 0.39 -19.66 7.09
CA GLU A 126 0.35 -18.22 7.15
C GLU A 126 -0.99 -17.73 6.62
N SER A 127 -1.77 -17.08 7.46
CA SER A 127 -2.97 -16.36 7.05
C SER A 127 -2.61 -14.93 6.66
N PRO A 128 -3.31 -14.31 5.69
CA PRO A 128 -3.15 -12.89 5.41
C PRO A 128 -3.30 -12.07 6.68
N SER A 129 -2.42 -11.12 6.89
CA SER A 129 -2.44 -10.26 8.06
C SER A 129 -2.35 -8.79 7.65
N PHE A 130 -2.91 -7.92 8.47
CA PHE A 130 -2.84 -6.46 8.33
C PHE A 130 -2.16 -5.84 9.56
N ALA A 131 -1.11 -6.50 10.07
CA ALA A 131 -0.44 -6.10 11.30
C ALA A 131 0.28 -4.75 11.18
N ALA A 132 0.90 -4.45 10.02
CA ALA A 132 1.52 -3.16 9.77
C ALA A 132 0.46 -2.06 9.64
N TRP A 133 -0.62 -2.32 8.88
CA TRP A 133 -1.75 -1.40 8.76
C TRP A 133 -2.38 -1.09 10.11
N ASN A 134 -2.71 -2.12 10.89
CA ASN A 134 -3.29 -1.98 12.22
C ASN A 134 -2.40 -1.20 13.20
N ARG A 135 -1.07 -1.34 13.11
CA ARG A 135 -0.14 -0.53 13.92
C ARG A 135 -0.15 0.93 13.50
N ILE A 136 -0.18 1.20 12.19
CA ILE A 136 -0.23 2.57 11.66
C ILE A 136 -1.54 3.25 12.07
N GLN A 137 -2.67 2.55 12.05
CA GLN A 137 -3.97 3.07 12.47
C GLN A 137 -4.03 3.48 13.96
N ARG A 138 -3.24 2.81 14.80
CA ARG A 138 -3.26 3.02 16.26
C ARG A 138 -2.34 4.13 16.73
N ASP A 139 -1.58 4.74 15.84
CA ASP A 139 -0.62 5.78 16.20
C ASP A 139 -0.69 7.01 15.27
N ASN A 140 0.14 8.02 15.56
CA ASN A 140 0.15 9.29 14.83
C ASN A 140 0.58 9.16 13.37
N ARG A 141 1.13 8.02 12.93
CA ARG A 141 1.52 7.79 11.53
C ARG A 141 0.33 7.81 10.59
N LEU A 142 -0.88 7.49 11.09
CA LEU A 142 -2.11 7.57 10.30
C LEU A 142 -2.32 8.95 9.69
N LEU A 143 -1.94 10.02 10.40
CA LEU A 143 -2.07 11.40 9.92
C LEU A 143 -1.16 11.70 8.70
N ASP A 144 -0.12 10.91 8.52
CA ASP A 144 0.82 11.04 7.40
C ASP A 144 0.47 10.11 6.21
N VAL A 145 -0.52 9.21 6.37
CA VAL A 145 -1.04 8.37 5.28
C VAL A 145 -2.05 9.17 4.47
N PRO A 146 -1.96 9.20 3.13
CA PRO A 146 -2.99 9.82 2.29
C PRO A 146 -4.36 9.17 2.50
N GLU A 147 -5.41 9.98 2.53
CA GLU A 147 -6.79 9.53 2.74
C GLU A 147 -7.23 8.46 1.71
N SER A 148 -6.75 8.59 0.45
CA SER A 148 -6.98 7.59 -0.59
C SER A 148 -6.47 6.21 -0.19
N ILE A 149 -5.24 6.13 0.36
CA ILE A 149 -4.66 4.87 0.81
C ILE A 149 -5.40 4.35 2.04
N GLN A 150 -5.77 5.22 3.00
CA GLN A 150 -6.53 4.82 4.17
C GLN A 150 -7.85 4.13 3.80
N THR A 151 -8.62 4.75 2.90
CA THR A 151 -9.89 4.21 2.43
C THR A 151 -9.68 2.88 1.70
N GLN A 152 -8.74 2.82 0.78
CA GLN A 152 -8.45 1.61 0.01
C GLN A 152 -7.97 0.45 0.89
N MET A 153 -7.11 0.70 1.89
CA MET A 153 -6.63 -0.32 2.83
C MET A 153 -7.78 -0.90 3.67
N ASN A 154 -8.67 -0.04 4.20
CA ASN A 154 -9.82 -0.48 4.96
C ASN A 154 -10.81 -1.31 4.12
N ASP A 155 -11.02 -0.91 2.86
CA ASP A 155 -11.90 -1.63 1.95
C ASP A 155 -11.27 -2.96 1.49
N LEU A 156 -9.97 -2.99 1.29
CA LEU A 156 -9.22 -4.21 0.96
C LEU A 156 -9.32 -5.23 2.10
N GLU A 157 -9.04 -4.81 3.34
CA GLU A 157 -9.13 -5.68 4.51
C GLU A 157 -10.52 -6.33 4.63
N LYS A 158 -11.59 -5.54 4.55
CA LYS A 158 -12.97 -6.04 4.58
C LYS A 158 -13.28 -6.97 3.41
N THR A 159 -12.75 -6.68 2.22
CA THR A 159 -12.99 -7.49 1.03
C THR A 159 -12.30 -8.85 1.15
N ILE A 160 -11.05 -8.87 1.63
CA ILE A 160 -10.30 -10.12 1.88
C ILE A 160 -10.99 -10.92 2.99
N GLU A 161 -11.39 -10.30 4.08
CA GLU A 161 -12.11 -10.96 5.16
C GLU A 161 -13.40 -11.66 4.69
N ARG A 162 -14.16 -10.96 3.84
CA ARG A 162 -15.37 -11.52 3.23
C ARG A 162 -15.05 -12.66 2.26
N TYR A 163 -14.01 -12.51 1.44
CA TYR A 163 -13.53 -13.55 0.54
C TYR A 163 -13.15 -14.82 1.30
N LEU A 164 -12.34 -14.68 2.35
CA LEU A 164 -11.90 -15.79 3.18
C LEU A 164 -13.05 -16.50 3.90
N ARG A 165 -14.04 -15.73 4.39
CA ARG A 165 -15.23 -16.29 5.04
C ARG A 165 -16.04 -17.15 4.09
N LEU A 166 -16.32 -16.66 2.88
CA LEU A 166 -17.07 -17.44 1.88
C LEU A 166 -16.29 -18.68 1.43
N ARG A 167 -14.98 -18.54 1.24
CA ARG A 167 -14.14 -19.65 0.83
C ARG A 167 -14.11 -20.80 1.84
N ARG A 168 -14.11 -20.50 3.14
CA ARG A 168 -14.22 -21.52 4.20
C ARG A 168 -15.56 -22.29 4.17
N GLY A 169 -16.62 -21.66 3.71
CA GLY A 169 -17.95 -22.28 3.69
C GLY A 169 -18.28 -23.05 2.41
N VAL A 170 -17.50 -22.86 1.32
CA VAL A 170 -17.88 -23.39 0.01
C VAL A 170 -17.60 -24.89 -0.15
N GLY A 171 -16.74 -25.46 0.65
CA GLY A 171 -16.41 -26.90 0.58
C GLY A 171 -17.62 -27.80 0.75
N THR A 172 -18.52 -27.50 1.69
CA THR A 172 -19.73 -28.34 1.95
C THR A 172 -20.66 -28.43 0.73
N PRO A 173 -21.11 -27.32 0.09
CA PRO A 173 -21.94 -27.41 -1.11
C PRO A 173 -21.21 -28.08 -2.29
N VAL A 174 -19.90 -27.84 -2.46
CA VAL A 174 -19.12 -28.50 -3.51
C VAL A 174 -18.99 -30.00 -3.27
N GLN A 175 -18.76 -30.42 -2.03
CA GLN A 175 -18.75 -31.84 -1.65
C GLN A 175 -20.09 -32.53 -2.00
N LYS A 176 -21.21 -31.87 -1.78
CA LYS A 176 -22.52 -32.39 -2.16
C LYS A 176 -22.64 -32.57 -3.67
N ILE A 177 -22.21 -31.61 -4.47
CA ILE A 177 -22.14 -31.68 -5.94
C ILE A 177 -21.31 -32.89 -6.38
N CYS A 178 -20.11 -33.04 -5.84
CA CYS A 178 -19.22 -34.16 -6.16
C CYS A 178 -19.90 -35.50 -5.86
N TYR A 179 -20.50 -35.64 -4.66
CA TYR A 179 -21.19 -36.85 -4.25
C TYR A 179 -22.38 -37.20 -5.15
N GLU A 180 -23.25 -36.21 -5.44
CA GLU A 180 -24.46 -36.43 -6.25
C GLU A 180 -24.09 -36.78 -7.69
N THR A 181 -23.09 -36.12 -8.28
CA THR A 181 -22.66 -36.41 -9.65
C THR A 181 -22.02 -37.81 -9.76
N LEU A 182 -21.10 -38.14 -8.85
CA LEU A 182 -20.47 -39.47 -8.85
C LEU A 182 -21.47 -40.60 -8.63
N LYS A 183 -22.45 -40.42 -7.70
CA LYS A 183 -23.52 -41.37 -7.44
C LYS A 183 -24.43 -41.58 -8.66
N ALA A 184 -24.75 -40.50 -9.38
CA ALA A 184 -25.54 -40.58 -10.62
C ALA A 184 -24.86 -41.40 -11.73
N GLN A 185 -23.52 -41.43 -11.72
CA GLN A 185 -22.72 -42.20 -12.65
C GLN A 185 -22.38 -43.62 -12.15
N GLY A 186 -23.04 -44.08 -11.05
CA GLY A 186 -22.86 -45.42 -10.48
C GLY A 186 -21.47 -45.66 -9.87
N LYS A 187 -20.71 -44.60 -9.59
CA LYS A 187 -19.40 -44.70 -8.93
C LYS A 187 -19.59 -44.69 -7.42
N GLU A 188 -19.34 -45.83 -6.78
CA GLU A 188 -19.20 -45.87 -5.31
C GLU A 188 -17.88 -45.20 -4.93
N THR A 189 -17.97 -44.12 -4.19
CA THR A 189 -16.79 -43.34 -3.81
C THR A 189 -16.67 -43.28 -2.32
N VAL A 190 -15.50 -43.71 -1.83
CA VAL A 190 -15.00 -43.27 -0.53
C VAL A 190 -14.42 -41.87 -0.77
N LEU A 191 -15.29 -40.85 -0.72
CA LEU A 191 -14.86 -39.47 -0.81
C LEU A 191 -14.06 -39.12 0.44
N PHE A 192 -12.89 -38.52 0.25
CA PHE A 192 -12.16 -37.92 1.35
C PHE A 192 -13.02 -36.87 2.03
N THR A 193 -12.90 -36.74 3.34
CA THR A 193 -13.69 -35.82 4.18
C THR A 193 -13.59 -34.37 3.71
N ASN A 194 -12.57 -34.03 2.94
CA ASN A 194 -12.21 -32.67 2.51
C ASN A 194 -12.29 -32.47 0.99
N ILE A 195 -12.88 -33.42 0.26
CA ILE A 195 -12.93 -33.32 -1.21
C ILE A 195 -13.58 -32.03 -1.72
N GLY A 196 -14.59 -31.55 -1.01
CA GLY A 196 -15.28 -30.31 -1.36
C GLY A 196 -14.35 -29.09 -1.34
N ASP A 197 -13.46 -29.02 -0.36
CA ASP A 197 -12.49 -27.92 -0.27
C ASP A 197 -11.44 -28.03 -1.40
N MET A 198 -10.92 -29.24 -1.64
CA MET A 198 -9.92 -29.51 -2.70
C MET A 198 -10.49 -29.21 -4.09
N VAL A 199 -11.70 -29.69 -4.39
CA VAL A 199 -12.38 -29.43 -5.67
C VAL A 199 -12.75 -27.95 -5.80
N SER A 200 -13.20 -27.29 -4.72
CA SER A 200 -13.48 -25.85 -4.77
C SER A 200 -12.23 -25.03 -5.10
N ASP A 201 -11.07 -25.40 -4.58
CA ASP A 201 -9.79 -24.75 -4.88
C ASP A 201 -9.40 -24.95 -6.35
N ALA A 202 -9.52 -26.16 -6.88
CA ALA A 202 -9.27 -26.43 -8.29
C ALA A 202 -10.20 -25.62 -9.20
N VAL A 203 -11.49 -25.54 -8.87
CA VAL A 203 -12.48 -24.76 -9.63
C VAL A 203 -12.19 -23.27 -9.57
N LEU A 204 -11.79 -22.73 -8.41
CA LEU A 204 -11.44 -21.32 -8.25
C LEU A 204 -10.16 -20.96 -9.01
N ASN A 205 -9.21 -21.88 -9.10
CA ASN A 205 -7.97 -21.73 -9.85
C ASN A 205 -8.09 -22.12 -11.34
N THR A 206 -9.30 -22.44 -11.80
CA THR A 206 -9.56 -22.88 -13.18
C THR A 206 -8.77 -24.14 -13.60
N ASP A 207 -8.48 -25.01 -12.63
CA ASP A 207 -7.73 -26.25 -12.82
C ASP A 207 -8.68 -27.47 -12.88
N ILE A 208 -9.06 -27.84 -14.09
CA ILE A 208 -9.91 -29.01 -14.31
C ILE A 208 -9.16 -30.34 -14.08
N ASN A 209 -7.83 -30.34 -14.26
CA ASN A 209 -7.02 -31.53 -14.00
C ASN A 209 -6.94 -31.80 -12.50
N GLY A 210 -6.88 -30.75 -11.67
CA GLY A 210 -7.00 -30.86 -10.23
C GLY A 210 -8.33 -31.48 -9.81
N VAL A 211 -9.45 -31.05 -10.40
CA VAL A 211 -10.76 -31.71 -10.14
C VAL A 211 -10.70 -33.20 -10.49
N LEU A 212 -10.13 -33.54 -11.66
CA LEU A 212 -9.99 -34.94 -12.08
C LEU A 212 -9.12 -35.74 -11.10
N GLU A 213 -8.03 -35.17 -10.61
CA GLU A 213 -7.16 -35.80 -9.61
C GLU A 213 -7.87 -36.14 -8.31
N TYR A 214 -8.69 -35.21 -7.84
CA TYR A 214 -9.39 -35.35 -6.55
C TYR A 214 -10.58 -36.30 -6.58
N ILE A 215 -11.17 -36.55 -7.75
CA ILE A 215 -12.33 -37.47 -7.89
C ILE A 215 -11.95 -38.87 -8.35
N THR A 216 -10.68 -39.09 -8.78
CA THR A 216 -10.21 -40.39 -9.26
C THR A 216 -9.21 -41.01 -8.31
N GLU A 217 -9.31 -42.33 -8.10
CA GLU A 217 -8.23 -43.07 -7.46
C GLU A 217 -6.98 -43.07 -8.35
N TYR A 218 -5.83 -42.96 -7.75
CA TYR A 218 -4.49 -42.60 -8.27
C TYR A 218 -4.01 -43.31 -9.55
N ASN A 219 -4.66 -44.39 -10.06
CA ASN A 219 -4.03 -45.25 -11.05
C ASN A 219 -4.77 -45.52 -12.36
N ASN A 220 -6.03 -45.10 -12.56
CA ASN A 220 -6.75 -45.41 -13.84
C ASN A 220 -7.69 -44.28 -14.25
N LYS A 221 -7.13 -43.17 -14.75
CA LYS A 221 -7.93 -42.05 -15.30
C LYS A 221 -8.50 -42.51 -16.67
N THR A 222 -9.82 -42.71 -16.72
CA THR A 222 -10.54 -43.04 -17.94
C THR A 222 -11.10 -41.79 -18.62
N GLU A 223 -11.52 -41.92 -19.89
CA GLU A 223 -12.21 -40.83 -20.60
C GLU A 223 -13.56 -40.46 -19.93
N ASP A 224 -14.19 -41.43 -19.27
CA ASP A 224 -15.42 -41.16 -18.53
C ASP A 224 -15.15 -40.36 -17.23
N ASP A 225 -14.00 -40.56 -16.59
CA ASP A 225 -13.59 -39.74 -15.43
C ASP A 225 -13.37 -38.27 -15.83
N LYS A 226 -12.82 -38.02 -17.01
CA LYS A 226 -12.65 -36.66 -17.55
C LYS A 226 -14.01 -35.98 -17.78
N LYS A 227 -15.00 -36.72 -18.31
CA LYS A 227 -16.35 -36.18 -18.50
C LYS A 227 -16.99 -35.83 -17.15
N ILE A 228 -16.86 -36.72 -16.16
CA ILE A 228 -17.39 -36.51 -14.81
C ILE A 228 -16.71 -35.30 -14.15
N ALA A 229 -15.38 -35.19 -14.27
CA ALA A 229 -14.64 -34.02 -13.77
C ALA A 229 -15.13 -32.71 -14.40
N GLN A 230 -15.38 -32.73 -15.73
CA GLN A 230 -15.94 -31.58 -16.44
C GLN A 230 -17.36 -31.24 -15.98
N GLU A 231 -18.20 -32.26 -15.74
CA GLU A 231 -19.57 -32.07 -15.23
C GLU A 231 -19.54 -31.45 -13.83
N ILE A 232 -18.74 -31.97 -12.90
CA ILE A 232 -18.56 -31.42 -11.55
C ILE A 232 -18.03 -30.00 -11.64
N TYR A 233 -17.00 -29.75 -12.45
CA TYR A 233 -16.41 -28.42 -12.63
C TYR A 233 -17.47 -27.40 -13.07
N ASN A 234 -18.25 -27.74 -14.09
CA ASN A 234 -19.30 -26.88 -14.62
C ASN A 234 -20.42 -26.64 -13.58
N ALA A 235 -20.87 -27.70 -12.92
CA ALA A 235 -21.87 -27.57 -11.86
C ALA A 235 -21.41 -26.69 -10.70
N CYS A 236 -20.14 -26.78 -10.31
CA CYS A 236 -19.55 -25.88 -9.30
C CYS A 236 -19.53 -24.43 -9.77
N LEU A 237 -19.18 -24.17 -11.03
CA LEU A 237 -19.16 -22.81 -11.60
C LEU A 237 -20.54 -22.13 -11.62
N GLU A 238 -21.60 -22.91 -11.72
CA GLU A 238 -22.99 -22.41 -11.70
C GLU A 238 -23.46 -22.05 -10.30
N THR A 239 -22.79 -22.49 -9.25
CA THR A 239 -23.18 -22.16 -7.87
C THR A 239 -22.97 -20.68 -7.58
N GLU A 240 -23.93 -20.10 -6.85
CA GLU A 240 -23.87 -18.68 -6.46
C GLU A 240 -22.63 -18.37 -5.61
N ASP A 241 -22.26 -19.31 -4.73
CA ASP A 241 -21.12 -19.14 -3.82
C ASP A 241 -19.79 -19.07 -4.59
N ILE A 242 -19.54 -19.96 -5.53
CA ILE A 242 -18.33 -19.94 -6.37
C ILE A 242 -18.28 -18.64 -7.20
N ARG A 243 -19.41 -18.21 -7.77
CA ARG A 243 -19.47 -16.93 -8.50
C ARG A 243 -19.10 -15.74 -7.63
N LYS A 244 -19.71 -15.66 -6.43
CA LYS A 244 -19.39 -14.59 -5.45
C LYS A 244 -17.92 -14.60 -5.03
N ILE A 245 -17.36 -15.79 -4.79
CA ILE A 245 -15.93 -15.91 -4.42
C ILE A 245 -15.04 -15.42 -5.57
N LYS A 246 -15.32 -15.80 -6.82
CA LYS A 246 -14.57 -15.32 -7.99
C LYS A 246 -14.66 -13.80 -8.17
N GLU A 247 -15.83 -13.22 -7.96
CA GLU A 247 -16.00 -11.75 -8.00
C GLU A 247 -15.18 -11.07 -6.91
N LEU A 248 -15.20 -11.59 -5.68
CA LEU A 248 -14.40 -11.05 -4.59
C LEU A 248 -12.92 -11.26 -4.81
N GLN A 249 -12.51 -12.39 -5.39
CA GLN A 249 -11.12 -12.67 -5.76
C GLN A 249 -10.60 -11.64 -6.76
N LYS A 250 -11.35 -11.36 -7.80
CA LYS A 250 -11.01 -10.31 -8.76
C LYS A 250 -10.96 -8.94 -8.08
N LYS A 251 -11.97 -8.62 -7.27
CA LYS A 251 -12.07 -7.33 -6.60
C LYS A 251 -10.88 -7.06 -5.67
N TRP A 252 -10.52 -8.00 -4.78
CA TRP A 252 -9.39 -7.78 -3.89
C TRP A 252 -8.05 -7.71 -4.63
N ARG A 253 -7.88 -8.50 -5.70
CA ARG A 253 -6.67 -8.42 -6.55
C ARG A 253 -6.52 -7.05 -7.20
N ASP A 254 -7.58 -6.54 -7.81
CA ASP A 254 -7.56 -5.22 -8.45
C ASP A 254 -7.25 -4.11 -7.43
N MET A 255 -7.88 -4.16 -6.26
CA MET A 255 -7.63 -3.20 -5.17
C MET A 255 -6.20 -3.28 -4.65
N GLN A 256 -5.70 -4.47 -4.37
CA GLN A 256 -4.36 -4.69 -3.85
C GLN A 256 -3.29 -4.23 -4.83
N ASN A 257 -3.42 -4.58 -6.11
CA ASN A 257 -2.52 -4.12 -7.17
C ASN A 257 -2.53 -2.58 -7.26
N GLY A 258 -3.68 -1.94 -7.20
CA GLY A 258 -3.78 -0.48 -7.21
C GLY A 258 -3.06 0.18 -6.04
N ILE A 259 -3.17 -0.39 -4.83
CA ILE A 259 -2.46 0.12 -3.64
C ILE A 259 -0.95 -0.13 -3.77
N LEU A 260 -0.54 -1.32 -4.20
CA LEU A 260 0.87 -1.66 -4.41
C LEU A 260 1.53 -0.72 -5.41
N ASP A 261 0.88 -0.43 -6.53
CA ASP A 261 1.38 0.52 -7.55
C ASP A 261 1.53 1.94 -6.97
N GLU A 262 0.55 2.40 -6.19
CA GLU A 262 0.62 3.72 -5.55
C GLU A 262 1.76 3.78 -4.52
N LEU A 263 1.92 2.76 -3.69
CA LEU A 263 3.01 2.67 -2.71
C LEU A 263 4.38 2.60 -3.38
N ALA A 264 4.53 1.76 -4.42
CA ALA A 264 5.77 1.64 -5.19
C ALA A 264 6.19 2.97 -5.83
N MET A 265 5.23 3.68 -6.45
CA MET A 265 5.49 5.02 -7.01
C MET A 265 5.96 6.02 -5.95
N ARG A 266 5.33 6.03 -4.76
CA ARG A 266 5.72 6.91 -3.65
C ARG A 266 7.10 6.58 -3.12
N ILE A 267 7.39 5.31 -2.89
CA ILE A 267 8.71 4.83 -2.43
C ILE A 267 9.78 5.24 -3.45
N LYS A 268 9.56 4.97 -4.74
CA LYS A 268 10.48 5.33 -5.82
C LYS A 268 10.71 6.84 -5.90
N TYR A 269 9.64 7.63 -5.84
CA TYR A 269 9.74 9.10 -5.88
C TYR A 269 10.58 9.64 -4.72
N ILE A 270 10.35 9.15 -3.49
CA ILE A 270 11.10 9.60 -2.32
C ILE A 270 12.56 9.21 -2.44
N SER A 271 12.85 7.96 -2.84
CA SER A 271 14.23 7.50 -3.03
C SER A 271 14.98 8.31 -4.07
N MET A 272 14.39 8.54 -5.24
CA MET A 272 15.03 9.34 -6.31
C MET A 272 15.26 10.80 -5.92
N LYS A 273 14.37 11.38 -5.10
CA LYS A 273 14.42 12.81 -4.79
C LYS A 273 15.29 13.14 -3.59
N TYR A 274 15.39 12.25 -2.63
CA TYR A 274 15.97 12.54 -1.32
C TYR A 274 17.11 11.60 -0.91
N GLU A 275 17.33 10.51 -1.64
CA GLU A 275 18.39 9.52 -1.33
C GLU A 275 19.38 9.33 -2.51
N GLY A 276 19.07 9.85 -3.72
CA GLY A 276 19.89 9.77 -4.93
C GLY A 276 20.80 11.01 -5.12
#